data_cbaaf757bb872465b446bdd539331785
#
_entry.id   cbaaf757bb872465b446bdd539331785
#
_cell.length_a   1.000
_cell.length_b   1.000
_cell.length_c   1.000
_cell.angle_alpha   90.00
_cell.angle_beta   90.00
_cell.angle_gamma   90.00
#
_symmetry.space_group_name_H-M   'P 1'
#
loop_
_entity.id
_entity.type
_entity.pdbx_description
1 polymer ?
#
loop_
_entity_poly.entity_id
_entity_poly.type
_entity_poly.pdbx_seq_one_letter_code
_entity_poly.pdbx_strand_id
1 'polypeptide(L)'
;MEFAIKDSNIELLLGDIILIMIITILSISVRVRSVHHPNSIVFDETYFGNFTNDYIEHEFYQDIHPPFAKLLMYKIAEAGEYDGHLSFSGKTPYTSPEYTMLRLTPGLFSSFVPPLCYLCVRFLGFSKSAAFTSGIAATFETTLIAEGRHILTDGILHFFSILHVTVLLYLRSLKRRDFKFWVWHALTGITLGLACAIKNTAWGLMMLDAFVYLKLLWPEAEVSMDHYIRQVLFYGSTLFLINFLVFWSTYIFHFLALPFIGPSTPFTHIEVTSFLVKKGNSSLLRPRIDPPNLLIRTLLYIYITHRGNMRLGYFHESQSHPDNWPLMTGVGVFFYHNCGRELHCLGNIFCYYFAFIGYLSCCFAFKKPQKWEALFIAVGYSFSYFPFYLIPRTLYLYHYCIPLMIGIVGYGAFLDIYLPPKTKGIVIVLSIALLVYFYWLISPLIYALPLRDERKMFWDSAWRFGDKRHRLEKSLNKESK
;
A
#
# COMPACT_ATOMS: atom_id res chain seq x y z
N MET A 1 -25.31 -20.75 11.66
CA MET A 1 -25.65 -19.37 12.01
C MET A 1 -25.46 -18.55 10.76
N GLU A 2 -26.52 -18.18 10.05
CA GLU A 2 -26.49 -17.37 8.86
C GLU A 2 -26.45 -15.90 9.29
N PHE A 3 -25.30 -15.26 9.14
CA PHE A 3 -25.23 -13.80 9.18
C PHE A 3 -25.59 -13.28 7.79
N ALA A 4 -26.88 -13.31 7.46
CA ALA A 4 -27.39 -12.69 6.25
C ALA A 4 -27.36 -11.18 6.43
N ILE A 5 -26.57 -10.49 5.60
CA ILE A 5 -26.69 -9.04 5.44
C ILE A 5 -27.93 -8.81 4.57
N LYS A 6 -29.10 -8.76 5.23
CA LYS A 6 -30.43 -8.72 4.60
C LYS A 6 -30.63 -7.61 3.53
N ASP A 7 -29.80 -6.57 3.52
CA ASP A 7 -29.95 -5.39 2.68
C ASP A 7 -28.94 -5.30 1.53
N SER A 8 -28.09 -6.33 1.36
CA SER A 8 -27.15 -6.41 0.25
C SER A 8 -27.49 -7.57 -0.69
N ASN A 9 -27.02 -7.49 -1.93
CA ASN A 9 -27.12 -8.59 -2.90
C ASN A 9 -26.15 -9.74 -2.59
N ILE A 10 -25.34 -9.64 -1.51
CA ILE A 10 -24.24 -10.55 -1.17
C ILE A 10 -24.44 -11.04 0.25
N GLU A 11 -24.50 -12.36 0.41
CA GLU A 11 -24.56 -13.04 1.69
C GLU A 11 -23.18 -13.65 2.01
N LEU A 12 -22.61 -13.25 3.14
CA LEU A 12 -21.44 -13.92 3.70
C LEU A 12 -21.93 -15.00 4.67
N LEU A 13 -21.59 -16.23 4.39
CA LEU A 13 -21.99 -17.40 5.17
C LEU A 13 -20.89 -17.79 6.16
N LEU A 14 -21.18 -18.67 7.10
CA LEU A 14 -20.21 -19.21 8.06
C LEU A 14 -18.93 -19.71 7.38
N GLY A 15 -19.03 -20.32 6.21
CA GLY A 15 -17.87 -20.76 5.43
C GLY A 15 -16.97 -19.61 4.96
N ASP A 16 -17.49 -18.41 4.71
CA ASP A 16 -16.67 -17.23 4.39
C ASP A 16 -15.88 -16.79 5.63
N ILE A 17 -16.51 -16.78 6.81
CA ILE A 17 -15.83 -16.42 8.07
C ILE A 17 -14.66 -17.36 8.35
N ILE A 18 -14.86 -18.66 8.20
CA ILE A 18 -13.80 -19.67 8.40
C ILE A 18 -12.64 -19.43 7.43
N LEU A 19 -12.91 -19.19 6.14
CA LEU A 19 -11.88 -18.95 5.15
C LEU A 19 -11.13 -17.64 5.41
N ILE A 20 -11.84 -16.58 5.81
CA ILE A 20 -11.24 -15.30 6.22
C ILE A 20 -10.30 -15.51 7.42
N MET A 21 -10.73 -16.26 8.45
CA MET A 21 -9.89 -16.56 9.60
C MET A 21 -8.64 -17.35 9.22
N ILE A 22 -8.76 -18.38 8.37
CA ILE A 22 -7.60 -19.14 7.86
C ILE A 22 -6.62 -18.23 7.14
N ILE A 23 -7.09 -17.42 6.20
CA ILE A 23 -6.25 -16.46 5.46
C ILE A 23 -5.57 -15.49 6.42
N THR A 24 -6.29 -14.96 7.39
CA THR A 24 -5.76 -13.99 8.37
C THR A 24 -4.66 -14.61 9.22
N ILE A 25 -4.89 -15.83 9.76
CA ILE A 25 -3.88 -16.53 10.57
C ILE A 25 -2.61 -16.83 9.74
N LEU A 26 -2.78 -17.34 8.53
CA LEU A 26 -1.64 -17.57 7.61
C LEU A 26 -0.90 -16.27 7.29
N SER A 27 -1.64 -15.19 7.01
CA SER A 27 -1.07 -13.89 6.69
C SER A 27 -0.27 -13.30 7.86
N ILE A 28 -0.80 -13.34 9.08
CA ILE A 28 -0.09 -12.92 10.30
C ILE A 28 1.18 -13.77 10.47
N SER A 29 1.04 -15.10 10.36
CA SER A 29 2.17 -16.02 10.53
C SER A 29 3.32 -15.72 9.58
N VAL A 30 3.02 -15.39 8.31
CA VAL A 30 4.01 -15.08 7.29
C VAL A 30 4.66 -13.70 7.54
N ARG A 31 3.88 -12.66 7.89
CA ARG A 31 4.39 -11.28 8.01
C ARG A 31 5.07 -11.01 9.33
N VAL A 32 4.61 -11.61 10.42
CA VAL A 32 5.16 -11.42 11.77
C VAL A 32 6.31 -12.39 12.07
N ARG A 33 6.44 -13.49 11.29
CA ARG A 33 7.54 -14.44 11.44
C ARG A 33 8.89 -13.75 11.50
N SER A 34 9.66 -13.99 12.57
CA SER A 34 11.01 -13.45 12.75
C SER A 34 11.10 -11.93 12.51
N VAL A 35 10.12 -11.17 12.98
CA VAL A 35 10.05 -9.70 12.78
C VAL A 35 11.26 -8.99 13.41
N HIS A 36 11.87 -9.60 14.46
CA HIS A 36 13.11 -9.15 15.08
C HIS A 36 14.37 -9.36 14.22
N HIS A 37 14.24 -10.01 13.05
CA HIS A 37 15.37 -10.28 12.17
C HIS A 37 15.21 -9.59 10.80
N PRO A 38 16.26 -8.96 10.24
CA PRO A 38 17.60 -8.77 10.84
C PRO A 38 17.55 -7.73 11.98
N ASN A 39 18.45 -7.90 12.96
CA ASN A 39 18.63 -6.96 14.09
C ASN A 39 19.48 -5.75 13.66
N SER A 40 19.05 -5.05 12.63
CA SER A 40 19.69 -3.83 12.11
C SER A 40 18.77 -3.14 11.13
N ILE A 41 19.11 -1.92 10.75
CA ILE A 41 18.33 -1.07 9.88
C ILE A 41 18.14 -1.72 8.52
N VAL A 42 16.91 -1.72 8.03
CA VAL A 42 16.50 -2.24 6.72
C VAL A 42 15.96 -1.09 5.88
N PHE A 43 16.59 -0.80 4.74
CA PHE A 43 16.14 0.15 3.75
C PHE A 43 15.77 1.52 4.37
N ASP A 44 14.55 2.00 4.12
CA ASP A 44 14.05 3.29 4.59
C ASP A 44 13.66 3.32 6.09
N GLU A 45 13.91 2.24 6.86
CA GLU A 45 13.79 2.29 8.32
C GLU A 45 14.62 3.44 8.91
N THR A 46 15.72 3.81 8.23
CA THR A 46 16.54 4.97 8.61
C THR A 46 15.74 6.28 8.63
N TYR A 47 14.78 6.45 7.71
CA TYR A 47 13.94 7.65 7.66
C TYR A 47 12.73 7.52 8.58
N PHE A 48 11.95 6.45 8.42
CA PHE A 48 10.69 6.30 9.15
C PHE A 48 10.89 6.04 10.64
N GLY A 49 12.00 5.41 11.03
CA GLY A 49 12.39 5.29 12.44
C GLY A 49 12.74 6.65 13.03
N ASN A 50 13.59 7.44 12.38
CA ASN A 50 13.92 8.80 12.83
C ASN A 50 12.67 9.70 12.87
N PHE A 51 11.77 9.64 11.89
CA PHE A 51 10.52 10.39 11.94
C PHE A 51 9.63 9.99 13.12
N THR A 52 9.69 8.73 13.55
CA THR A 52 8.99 8.29 14.77
C THR A 52 9.63 8.91 16.01
N ASN A 53 10.99 8.96 16.09
CA ASN A 53 11.70 9.65 17.16
C ASN A 53 11.35 11.15 17.18
N ASP A 54 11.39 11.82 16.01
CA ASP A 54 11.05 13.24 15.90
C ASP A 54 9.62 13.53 16.40
N TYR A 55 8.65 12.62 16.16
CA TYR A 55 7.31 12.75 16.71
C TYR A 55 7.27 12.56 18.24
N ILE A 56 7.98 11.60 18.80
CA ILE A 56 8.08 11.39 20.26
C ILE A 56 8.71 12.62 20.93
N GLU A 57 9.74 13.20 20.31
CA GLU A 57 10.41 14.41 20.77
C GLU A 57 9.65 15.71 20.44
N HIS A 58 8.55 15.63 19.64
CA HIS A 58 7.79 16.76 19.13
C HIS A 58 8.61 17.76 18.29
N GLU A 59 9.66 17.29 17.64
CA GLU A 59 10.58 18.07 16.80
C GLU A 59 10.17 18.01 15.32
N PHE A 60 10.20 19.17 14.65
CA PHE A 60 9.74 19.28 13.27
C PHE A 60 10.69 18.60 12.29
N TYR A 61 10.15 17.77 11.44
CA TYR A 61 10.82 17.20 10.26
C TYR A 61 10.00 17.43 8.98
N GLN A 62 10.67 17.40 7.83
CA GLN A 62 10.04 17.47 6.52
C GLN A 62 10.21 16.13 5.79
N ASP A 63 9.12 15.64 5.20
CA ASP A 63 9.12 14.47 4.33
C ASP A 63 8.39 14.79 3.02
N ILE A 64 8.68 14.00 1.98
CA ILE A 64 8.03 14.06 0.66
C ILE A 64 6.68 13.33 0.61
N HIS A 65 6.38 12.51 1.61
CA HIS A 65 5.15 11.73 1.72
C HIS A 65 4.18 12.37 2.73
N PRO A 66 2.86 12.26 2.50
CA PRO A 66 1.85 12.68 3.46
C PRO A 66 2.03 12.02 4.83
N PRO A 67 1.50 12.61 5.93
CA PRO A 67 1.92 12.25 7.28
C PRO A 67 1.15 11.10 7.95
N PHE A 68 0.02 10.62 7.42
CA PHE A 68 -0.90 9.76 8.16
C PHE A 68 -0.27 8.46 8.70
N ALA A 69 0.46 7.70 7.87
CA ALA A 69 1.08 6.46 8.36
C ALA A 69 2.11 6.72 9.46
N LYS A 70 2.88 7.82 9.35
CA LYS A 70 3.87 8.22 10.36
C LYS A 70 3.20 8.67 11.66
N LEU A 71 2.09 9.43 11.58
CA LEU A 71 1.26 9.76 12.73
C LEU A 71 0.69 8.52 13.42
N LEU A 72 0.25 7.53 12.63
CA LEU A 72 -0.26 6.28 13.17
C LEU A 72 0.84 5.48 13.87
N MET A 73 2.03 5.36 13.24
CA MET A 73 3.19 4.71 13.83
C MET A 73 3.62 5.41 15.12
N TYR A 74 3.68 6.74 15.13
CA TYR A 74 3.95 7.55 16.32
C TYR A 74 2.95 7.25 17.44
N LYS A 75 1.64 7.31 17.17
CA LYS A 75 0.62 7.08 18.20
C LYS A 75 0.65 5.65 18.77
N ILE A 76 0.99 4.65 17.98
CA ILE A 76 1.17 3.28 18.45
C ILE A 76 2.46 3.15 19.25
N ALA A 77 3.55 3.80 18.83
CA ALA A 77 4.81 3.86 19.57
C ALA A 77 4.65 4.53 20.93
N GLU A 78 3.97 5.68 20.97
CA GLU A 78 3.63 6.42 22.21
C GLU A 78 2.77 5.56 23.15
N ALA A 79 1.75 4.88 22.63
CA ALA A 79 0.90 3.97 23.41
C ALA A 79 1.67 2.73 23.94
N GLY A 80 2.73 2.33 23.26
CA GLY A 80 3.67 1.29 23.68
C GLY A 80 4.84 1.79 24.53
N GLU A 81 4.75 3.04 25.03
CA GLU A 81 5.77 3.66 25.90
C GLU A 81 7.18 3.72 25.28
N TYR A 82 7.26 3.84 23.94
CA TYR A 82 8.51 4.03 23.22
C TYR A 82 9.14 5.38 23.54
N ASP A 83 10.40 5.40 23.96
CA ASP A 83 11.09 6.59 24.44
C ASP A 83 11.75 7.48 23.36
N GLY A 84 11.79 7.02 22.10
CA GLY A 84 12.36 7.78 20.98
C GLY A 84 13.89 7.72 20.85
N HIS A 85 14.58 6.90 21.64
CA HIS A 85 16.05 6.91 21.71
C HIS A 85 16.75 5.87 20.83
N LEU A 86 16.04 5.03 20.08
CA LEU A 86 16.67 4.13 19.12
C LEU A 86 17.39 4.91 18.02
N SER A 87 18.64 4.53 17.76
CA SER A 87 19.38 5.09 16.63
C SER A 87 19.03 4.39 15.33
N PHE A 88 18.54 5.15 14.35
CA PHE A 88 18.30 4.69 12.99
C PHE A 88 19.38 5.20 12.03
N SER A 89 20.65 5.18 12.47
CA SER A 89 21.81 5.59 11.67
C SER A 89 22.87 4.50 11.61
N GLY A 90 23.53 4.39 10.46
CA GLY A 90 24.64 3.44 10.28
C GLY A 90 24.20 1.98 10.04
N LYS A 91 25.15 1.04 10.17
CA LYS A 91 24.94 -0.41 9.97
C LYS A 91 25.06 -1.22 11.26
N THR A 92 25.03 -0.55 12.41
CA THR A 92 25.12 -1.20 13.71
C THR A 92 23.83 -1.93 14.05
N PRO A 93 23.90 -3.04 14.78
CA PRO A 93 22.72 -3.68 15.33
C PRO A 93 21.94 -2.73 16.23
N TYR A 94 20.61 -2.91 16.29
CA TYR A 94 19.76 -2.19 17.22
C TYR A 94 20.18 -2.51 18.67
N THR A 95 20.21 -1.49 19.51
CA THR A 95 20.63 -1.58 20.91
C THR A 95 19.53 -2.02 21.86
N SER A 96 18.26 -1.85 21.46
CA SER A 96 17.06 -2.22 22.23
C SER A 96 16.10 -3.04 21.35
N PRO A 97 15.27 -3.95 21.93
CA PRO A 97 14.29 -4.75 21.19
C PRO A 97 13.05 -3.96 20.70
N GLU A 98 12.91 -2.70 21.06
CA GLU A 98 11.74 -1.83 20.76
C GLU A 98 11.49 -1.68 19.26
N TYR A 99 12.53 -1.74 18.41
CA TYR A 99 12.34 -1.77 16.94
C TYR A 99 11.41 -2.89 16.49
N THR A 100 11.31 -3.97 17.26
CA THR A 100 10.38 -5.08 16.97
C THR A 100 8.93 -4.63 17.07
N MET A 101 8.58 -3.84 18.09
CA MET A 101 7.26 -3.24 18.22
C MET A 101 6.97 -2.29 17.06
N LEU A 102 7.93 -1.45 16.67
CA LEU A 102 7.78 -0.55 15.54
C LEU A 102 7.55 -1.31 14.23
N ARG A 103 8.21 -2.44 14.00
CA ARG A 103 8.00 -3.33 12.85
C ARG A 103 6.65 -4.07 12.90
N LEU A 104 6.14 -4.40 14.08
CA LEU A 104 4.85 -5.04 14.23
C LEU A 104 3.71 -4.15 13.74
N THR A 105 3.82 -2.84 13.86
CA THR A 105 2.78 -1.90 13.39
C THR A 105 2.47 -2.09 11.90
N PRO A 106 3.37 -1.85 10.93
CA PRO A 106 3.08 -2.12 9.52
C PRO A 106 2.82 -3.60 9.26
N GLY A 107 3.46 -4.52 10.01
CA GLY A 107 3.26 -5.97 9.89
C GLY A 107 1.83 -6.40 10.15
N LEU A 108 1.21 -5.90 11.18
CA LEU A 108 -0.18 -6.21 11.51
C LEU A 108 -1.15 -5.59 10.50
N PHE A 109 -0.99 -4.32 10.12
CA PHE A 109 -1.83 -3.71 9.07
C PHE A 109 -1.73 -4.49 7.76
N SER A 110 -0.53 -4.80 7.29
CA SER A 110 -0.29 -5.59 6.09
C SER A 110 -0.90 -6.99 6.16
N SER A 111 -1.01 -7.57 7.36
CA SER A 111 -1.60 -8.91 7.56
C SER A 111 -3.10 -8.97 7.24
N PHE A 112 -3.80 -7.84 7.23
CA PHE A 112 -5.21 -7.77 6.85
C PHE A 112 -5.43 -7.56 5.34
N VAL A 113 -4.38 -7.32 4.54
CA VAL A 113 -4.50 -7.18 3.08
C VAL A 113 -5.10 -8.44 2.41
N PRO A 114 -4.64 -9.68 2.70
CA PRO A 114 -5.18 -10.87 2.08
C PRO A 114 -6.66 -11.15 2.37
N PRO A 115 -7.16 -11.04 3.61
CA PRO A 115 -8.59 -11.21 3.85
C PRO A 115 -9.44 -10.11 3.19
N LEU A 116 -8.93 -8.90 3.01
CA LEU A 116 -9.62 -7.85 2.27
C LEU A 116 -9.66 -8.16 0.75
N CYS A 117 -8.60 -8.73 0.17
CA CYS A 117 -8.65 -9.25 -1.22
C CYS A 117 -9.71 -10.34 -1.38
N TYR A 118 -9.83 -11.26 -0.40
CA TYR A 118 -10.93 -12.23 -0.36
C TYR A 118 -12.30 -11.53 -0.40
N LEU A 119 -12.52 -10.55 0.47
CA LEU A 119 -13.78 -9.80 0.55
C LEU A 119 -14.09 -9.04 -0.73
N CYS A 120 -13.09 -8.43 -1.38
CA CYS A 120 -13.30 -7.76 -2.69
C CYS A 120 -13.88 -8.73 -3.71
N VAL A 121 -13.33 -9.94 -3.85
CA VAL A 121 -13.83 -10.96 -4.78
C VAL A 121 -15.27 -11.38 -4.41
N ARG A 122 -15.55 -11.55 -3.11
CA ARG A 122 -16.91 -11.89 -2.63
C ARG A 122 -17.90 -10.76 -2.89
N PHE A 123 -17.54 -9.51 -2.64
CA PHE A 123 -18.41 -8.34 -2.88
C PHE A 123 -18.63 -8.03 -4.37
N LEU A 124 -17.79 -8.55 -5.24
CA LEU A 124 -18.05 -8.60 -6.69
C LEU A 124 -19.02 -9.73 -7.09
N GLY A 125 -19.41 -10.63 -6.16
CA GLY A 125 -20.37 -11.71 -6.40
C GLY A 125 -19.72 -13.03 -6.88
N PHE A 126 -18.40 -13.15 -6.82
CA PHE A 126 -17.69 -14.37 -7.23
C PHE A 126 -17.67 -15.43 -6.12
N SER A 127 -17.31 -16.67 -6.48
CA SER A 127 -17.35 -17.83 -5.62
C SER A 127 -16.33 -17.78 -4.48
N LYS A 128 -16.60 -18.53 -3.40
CA LYS A 128 -15.68 -18.68 -2.26
C LYS A 128 -14.32 -19.24 -2.68
N SER A 129 -14.28 -20.17 -3.63
CA SER A 129 -13.03 -20.77 -4.09
C SER A 129 -12.16 -19.77 -4.87
N ALA A 130 -12.78 -18.92 -5.70
CA ALA A 130 -12.10 -17.82 -6.38
C ALA A 130 -11.56 -16.78 -5.38
N ALA A 131 -12.38 -16.40 -4.41
CA ALA A 131 -12.00 -15.49 -3.34
C ALA A 131 -10.85 -16.04 -2.48
N PHE A 132 -10.92 -17.32 -2.12
CA PHE A 132 -9.87 -17.99 -1.36
C PHE A 132 -8.53 -17.99 -2.12
N THR A 133 -8.56 -18.24 -3.42
CA THR A 133 -7.35 -18.20 -4.26
C THR A 133 -6.73 -16.81 -4.27
N SER A 134 -7.53 -15.75 -4.39
CA SER A 134 -7.04 -14.37 -4.31
C SER A 134 -6.46 -14.04 -2.93
N GLY A 135 -7.11 -14.46 -1.85
CA GLY A 135 -6.59 -14.30 -0.49
C GLY A 135 -5.26 -15.02 -0.29
N ILE A 136 -5.13 -16.26 -0.77
CA ILE A 136 -3.87 -17.03 -0.72
C ILE A 136 -2.79 -16.39 -1.59
N ALA A 137 -3.13 -15.89 -2.78
CA ALA A 137 -2.19 -15.18 -3.64
C ALA A 137 -1.61 -13.94 -2.93
N ALA A 138 -2.45 -13.12 -2.32
CA ALA A 138 -2.02 -11.95 -1.53
C ALA A 138 -1.25 -12.33 -0.25
N THR A 139 -1.53 -13.53 0.33
CA THR A 139 -0.80 -14.04 1.50
C THR A 139 0.66 -14.34 1.18
N PHE A 140 0.91 -15.01 0.04
CA PHE A 140 2.24 -15.45 -0.37
C PHE A 140 2.89 -14.51 -1.41
N GLU A 141 2.34 -13.33 -1.60
CA GLU A 141 2.95 -12.30 -2.43
C GLU A 141 4.09 -11.61 -1.66
N THR A 142 5.30 -11.72 -2.20
CA THR A 142 6.53 -11.45 -1.46
C THR A 142 6.93 -9.97 -1.43
N THR A 143 6.51 -9.15 -2.40
CA THR A 143 6.66 -7.69 -2.30
C THR A 143 5.82 -7.13 -1.16
N LEU A 144 4.54 -7.55 -1.07
CA LEU A 144 3.64 -7.13 0.03
C LEU A 144 4.16 -7.56 1.40
N ILE A 145 4.84 -8.72 1.47
CA ILE A 145 5.47 -9.19 2.72
C ILE A 145 6.68 -8.32 3.05
N ALA A 146 7.59 -8.10 2.11
CA ALA A 146 8.82 -7.34 2.33
C ALA A 146 8.52 -5.89 2.75
N GLU A 147 7.62 -5.22 2.07
CA GLU A 147 7.17 -3.85 2.38
C GLU A 147 6.38 -3.77 3.70
N GLY A 148 5.64 -4.83 4.03
CA GLY A 148 4.74 -4.83 5.17
C GLY A 148 5.38 -5.19 6.51
N ARG A 149 6.64 -5.68 6.58
CA ARG A 149 7.22 -6.23 7.80
C ARG A 149 8.37 -5.41 8.41
N HIS A 150 8.69 -4.28 7.84
CA HIS A 150 9.72 -3.36 8.29
C HIS A 150 9.11 -2.01 8.69
N ILE A 151 9.87 -1.12 9.34
CA ILE A 151 9.40 0.22 9.74
C ILE A 151 9.26 1.07 8.46
N LEU A 152 8.25 0.73 7.65
CA LEU A 152 7.90 1.36 6.38
C LEU A 152 6.42 1.73 6.38
N THR A 153 6.07 2.73 5.58
CA THR A 153 4.67 3.18 5.47
C THR A 153 3.84 2.32 4.52
N ASP A 154 4.49 1.48 3.71
CA ASP A 154 3.86 0.75 2.61
C ASP A 154 2.90 -0.34 3.08
N GLY A 155 3.21 -1.06 4.16
CA GLY A 155 2.28 -2.03 4.73
C GLY A 155 0.95 -1.42 5.17
N ILE A 156 0.99 -0.19 5.70
CA ILE A 156 -0.19 0.59 6.09
C ILE A 156 -0.92 1.12 4.84
N LEU A 157 -0.18 1.58 3.82
CA LEU A 157 -0.74 2.01 2.53
C LEU A 157 -1.52 0.88 1.85
N HIS A 158 -0.94 -0.31 1.78
CA HIS A 158 -1.58 -1.48 1.17
C HIS A 158 -2.89 -1.82 1.87
N PHE A 159 -2.90 -1.79 3.20
CA PHE A 159 -4.11 -2.03 3.99
C PHE A 159 -5.20 -1.01 3.68
N PHE A 160 -4.91 0.30 3.79
CA PHE A 160 -5.94 1.33 3.56
C PHE A 160 -6.40 1.39 2.11
N SER A 161 -5.52 1.09 1.14
CA SER A 161 -5.89 1.03 -0.28
C SER A 161 -6.87 -0.10 -0.57
N ILE A 162 -6.60 -1.32 -0.11
CA ILE A 162 -7.52 -2.45 -0.35
C ILE A 162 -8.76 -2.39 0.55
N LEU A 163 -8.66 -1.82 1.75
CA LEU A 163 -9.81 -1.53 2.61
C LEU A 163 -10.77 -0.59 1.89
N HIS A 164 -10.26 0.49 1.28
CA HIS A 164 -11.06 1.41 0.49
C HIS A 164 -11.80 0.69 -0.65
N VAL A 165 -11.08 -0.14 -1.44
CA VAL A 165 -11.72 -0.93 -2.51
C VAL A 165 -12.81 -1.86 -1.93
N THR A 166 -12.54 -2.49 -0.79
CA THR A 166 -13.51 -3.37 -0.11
C THR A 166 -14.77 -2.60 0.31
N VAL A 167 -14.60 -1.43 0.93
CA VAL A 167 -15.70 -0.55 1.37
C VAL A 167 -16.54 -0.07 0.19
N LEU A 168 -15.88 0.38 -0.90
CA LEU A 168 -16.54 0.81 -2.12
C LEU A 168 -17.37 -0.31 -2.77
N LEU A 169 -16.80 -1.52 -2.87
CA LEU A 169 -17.50 -2.67 -3.45
C LEU A 169 -18.69 -3.12 -2.58
N TYR A 170 -18.56 -3.02 -1.25
CA TYR A 170 -19.69 -3.26 -0.36
C TYR A 170 -20.77 -2.20 -0.52
N LEU A 171 -20.42 -0.90 -0.56
CA LEU A 171 -21.35 0.19 -0.85
C LEU A 171 -22.16 -0.08 -2.13
N ARG A 172 -21.47 -0.47 -3.21
CA ARG A 172 -22.10 -0.82 -4.50
C ARG A 172 -23.14 -1.93 -4.36
N SER A 173 -22.96 -2.84 -3.43
CA SER A 173 -23.87 -3.97 -3.20
C SER A 173 -25.18 -3.60 -2.50
N LEU A 174 -25.29 -2.40 -1.92
CA LEU A 174 -26.49 -1.93 -1.21
C LEU A 174 -27.62 -1.64 -2.17
N LYS A 175 -28.83 -2.15 -1.82
CA LYS A 175 -30.05 -2.02 -2.66
C LYS A 175 -30.73 -0.68 -2.51
N ARG A 176 -30.58 -0.01 -1.37
CA ARG A 176 -31.30 1.22 -1.01
C ARG A 176 -30.30 2.30 -0.63
N ARG A 177 -30.67 3.56 -0.94
CA ARG A 177 -29.92 4.76 -0.53
C ARG A 177 -30.51 5.33 0.75
N ASP A 178 -30.54 4.51 1.79
CA ASP A 178 -30.97 4.85 3.15
C ASP A 178 -29.80 5.33 4.03
N PHE A 179 -30.00 5.42 5.35
CA PHE A 179 -28.97 5.80 6.31
C PHE A 179 -27.71 4.92 6.21
N LYS A 180 -27.88 3.61 5.98
CA LYS A 180 -26.78 2.67 5.82
C LYS A 180 -25.92 3.03 4.60
N PHE A 181 -26.54 3.38 3.48
CA PHE A 181 -25.80 3.83 2.30
C PHE A 181 -24.93 5.07 2.61
N TRP A 182 -25.48 6.05 3.32
CA TRP A 182 -24.73 7.27 3.68
C TRP A 182 -23.56 7.00 4.61
N VAL A 183 -23.70 6.07 5.55
CA VAL A 183 -22.57 5.61 6.39
C VAL A 183 -21.47 5.02 5.52
N TRP A 184 -21.80 4.13 4.59
CA TRP A 184 -20.80 3.52 3.71
C TRP A 184 -20.24 4.50 2.67
N HIS A 185 -21.02 5.46 2.23
CA HIS A 185 -20.54 6.57 1.40
C HIS A 185 -19.49 7.41 2.15
N ALA A 186 -19.76 7.76 3.39
CA ALA A 186 -18.78 8.47 4.22
C ALA A 186 -17.52 7.62 4.47
N LEU A 187 -17.66 6.32 4.78
CA LEU A 187 -16.54 5.41 4.95
C LEU A 187 -15.71 5.27 3.67
N THR A 188 -16.33 5.31 2.49
CA THR A 188 -15.62 5.29 1.20
C THR A 188 -14.71 6.53 1.08
N GLY A 189 -15.24 7.72 1.34
CA GLY A 189 -14.43 8.96 1.33
C GLY A 189 -13.34 8.97 2.39
N ILE A 190 -13.64 8.50 3.61
CA ILE A 190 -12.68 8.42 4.72
C ILE A 190 -11.53 7.46 4.37
N THR A 191 -11.83 6.24 3.90
CA THR A 191 -10.79 5.24 3.63
C THR A 191 -9.90 5.65 2.45
N LEU A 192 -10.44 6.29 1.42
CA LEU A 192 -9.64 6.88 0.34
C LEU A 192 -8.77 8.03 0.85
N GLY A 193 -9.33 8.93 1.66
CA GLY A 193 -8.60 10.05 2.26
C GLY A 193 -7.42 9.58 3.10
N LEU A 194 -7.60 8.53 3.90
CA LEU A 194 -6.53 7.92 4.68
C LEU A 194 -5.46 7.27 3.79
N ALA A 195 -5.83 6.54 2.75
CA ALA A 195 -4.88 5.95 1.79
C ALA A 195 -4.06 7.04 1.08
N CYS A 196 -4.71 8.08 0.56
CA CYS A 196 -4.05 9.22 -0.07
C CYS A 196 -3.15 9.99 0.91
N ALA A 197 -3.51 10.03 2.19
CA ALA A 197 -2.72 10.68 3.25
C ALA A 197 -1.49 9.86 3.70
N ILE A 198 -1.22 8.70 3.07
CA ILE A 198 0.01 7.92 3.25
C ILE A 198 0.97 8.16 2.07
N LYS A 199 0.51 7.90 0.84
CA LYS A 199 1.29 8.12 -0.38
C LYS A 199 0.39 8.57 -1.53
N ASN A 200 0.90 9.44 -2.39
CA ASN A 200 0.18 9.96 -3.55
C ASN A 200 -0.20 8.88 -4.57
N THR A 201 0.40 7.70 -4.51
CA THR A 201 0.08 6.56 -5.38
C THR A 201 -1.35 6.06 -5.23
N ALA A 202 -2.02 6.33 -4.09
CA ALA A 202 -3.41 5.96 -3.85
C ALA A 202 -4.43 6.83 -4.61
N TRP A 203 -4.05 8.02 -5.11
CA TRP A 203 -4.98 8.91 -5.83
C TRP A 203 -5.60 8.27 -7.07
N GLY A 204 -4.94 7.28 -7.68
CA GLY A 204 -5.50 6.52 -8.80
C GLY A 204 -6.82 5.81 -8.49
N LEU A 205 -7.07 5.46 -7.23
CA LEU A 205 -8.31 4.82 -6.77
C LEU A 205 -9.54 5.73 -6.89
N MET A 206 -9.36 7.06 -6.90
CA MET A 206 -10.45 8.00 -7.15
C MET A 206 -11.19 7.76 -8.48
N MET A 207 -10.47 7.30 -9.49
CA MET A 207 -11.08 6.99 -10.79
C MET A 207 -11.93 5.72 -10.74
N LEU A 208 -11.57 4.78 -9.86
CA LEU A 208 -12.43 3.63 -9.56
C LEU A 208 -13.72 4.08 -8.89
N ASP A 209 -13.64 4.98 -7.89
CA ASP A 209 -14.82 5.58 -7.26
C ASP A 209 -15.74 6.23 -8.31
N ALA A 210 -15.16 7.12 -9.11
CA ALA A 210 -15.92 7.83 -10.15
C ALA A 210 -16.65 6.83 -11.06
N PHE A 211 -15.96 5.78 -11.50
CA PHE A 211 -16.55 4.79 -12.40
C PHE A 211 -17.65 3.96 -11.72
N VAL A 212 -17.45 3.54 -10.46
CA VAL A 212 -18.47 2.82 -9.69
C VAL A 212 -19.70 3.67 -9.48
N TYR A 213 -19.55 4.96 -9.12
CA TYR A 213 -20.68 5.87 -8.93
C TYR A 213 -21.41 6.18 -10.23
N LEU A 214 -20.73 6.41 -11.34
CA LEU A 214 -21.34 6.57 -12.66
C LEU A 214 -22.24 5.38 -12.99
N LYS A 215 -21.77 4.17 -12.72
CA LYS A 215 -22.58 2.95 -12.96
C LYS A 215 -23.70 2.79 -11.95
N LEU A 216 -23.47 3.06 -10.67
CA LEU A 216 -24.46 2.94 -9.60
C LEU A 216 -25.64 3.89 -9.81
N LEU A 217 -25.37 5.09 -10.33
CA LEU A 217 -26.35 6.14 -10.57
C LEU A 217 -27.00 6.05 -11.97
N TRP A 218 -26.51 5.16 -12.85
CA TRP A 218 -26.98 5.05 -14.23
C TRP A 218 -28.50 4.89 -14.39
N PRO A 219 -29.25 4.17 -13.52
CA PRO A 219 -30.72 4.11 -13.61
C PRO A 219 -31.41 5.48 -13.57
N GLU A 220 -30.80 6.48 -12.94
CA GLU A 220 -31.33 7.86 -12.93
C GLU A 220 -31.29 8.52 -14.33
N ALA A 221 -30.37 8.10 -15.21
CA ALA A 221 -30.29 8.58 -16.59
C ALA A 221 -31.46 8.09 -17.45
N GLU A 222 -32.03 6.94 -17.12
CA GLU A 222 -33.22 6.40 -17.80
C GLU A 222 -34.48 7.25 -17.52
N VAL A 223 -34.50 7.95 -16.36
CA VAL A 223 -35.55 8.86 -15.97
C VAL A 223 -35.32 10.26 -16.55
N SER A 224 -34.14 10.83 -16.32
CA SER A 224 -33.72 12.15 -16.81
C SER A 224 -32.18 12.29 -16.75
N MET A 225 -31.57 12.66 -17.87
CA MET A 225 -30.16 12.93 -17.96
C MET A 225 -29.73 14.09 -17.06
N ASP A 226 -30.52 15.14 -16.93
CA ASP A 226 -30.28 16.28 -16.07
C ASP A 226 -30.29 15.85 -14.58
N HIS A 227 -31.25 15.01 -14.19
CA HIS A 227 -31.29 14.45 -12.85
C HIS A 227 -30.06 13.57 -12.58
N TYR A 228 -29.67 12.70 -13.49
CA TYR A 228 -28.47 11.89 -13.42
C TYR A 228 -27.21 12.73 -13.20
N ILE A 229 -26.99 13.77 -14.01
CA ILE A 229 -25.84 14.66 -13.89
C ILE A 229 -25.81 15.32 -12.51
N ARG A 230 -26.94 15.83 -12.02
CA ARG A 230 -27.03 16.42 -10.67
C ARG A 230 -26.67 15.41 -9.57
N GLN A 231 -27.14 14.17 -9.68
CA GLN A 231 -26.80 13.12 -8.72
C GLN A 231 -25.29 12.79 -8.77
N VAL A 232 -24.71 12.63 -9.95
CA VAL A 232 -23.26 12.38 -10.10
C VAL A 232 -22.45 13.52 -9.48
N LEU A 233 -22.80 14.76 -9.75
CA LEU A 233 -22.12 15.92 -9.16
C LEU A 233 -22.29 15.97 -7.64
N PHE A 234 -23.47 15.68 -7.13
CA PHE A 234 -23.74 15.69 -5.69
C PHE A 234 -22.96 14.60 -4.94
N TYR A 235 -23.06 13.34 -5.37
CA TYR A 235 -22.34 12.24 -4.73
C TYR A 235 -20.82 12.36 -4.94
N GLY A 236 -20.38 12.77 -6.12
CA GLY A 236 -18.97 12.97 -6.42
C GLY A 236 -18.36 14.09 -5.59
N SER A 237 -19.04 15.24 -5.47
CA SER A 237 -18.53 16.37 -4.66
C SER A 237 -18.51 16.06 -3.17
N THR A 238 -19.52 15.38 -2.63
CA THR A 238 -19.55 14.98 -1.21
C THR A 238 -18.46 13.95 -0.90
N LEU A 239 -18.24 12.98 -1.79
CA LEU A 239 -17.17 12.01 -1.65
C LEU A 239 -15.79 12.67 -1.69
N PHE A 240 -15.57 13.55 -2.67
CA PHE A 240 -14.32 14.30 -2.79
C PHE A 240 -14.08 15.19 -1.57
N LEU A 241 -15.11 15.87 -1.07
CA LEU A 241 -14.99 16.73 0.12
C LEU A 241 -14.59 15.91 1.35
N ILE A 242 -15.23 14.77 1.60
CA ILE A 242 -14.87 13.90 2.73
C ILE A 242 -13.43 13.42 2.59
N ASN A 243 -13.05 12.93 1.40
CA ASN A 243 -11.67 12.50 1.11
C ASN A 243 -10.67 13.63 1.40
N PHE A 244 -10.92 14.82 0.83
CA PHE A 244 -10.03 15.97 0.98
C PHE A 244 -9.90 16.42 2.44
N LEU A 245 -11.01 16.50 3.16
CA LEU A 245 -11.00 16.90 4.58
C LEU A 245 -10.21 15.90 5.44
N VAL A 246 -10.36 14.59 5.20
CA VAL A 246 -9.57 13.56 5.88
C VAL A 246 -8.10 13.69 5.53
N PHE A 247 -7.76 13.76 4.25
CA PHE A 247 -6.39 13.96 3.78
C PHE A 247 -5.76 15.21 4.42
N TRP A 248 -6.44 16.33 4.36
CA TRP A 248 -5.96 17.61 4.88
C TRP A 248 -5.81 17.63 6.41
N SER A 249 -6.75 17.02 7.14
CA SER A 249 -6.70 16.93 8.60
C SER A 249 -5.42 16.27 9.10
N THR A 250 -4.86 15.32 8.36
CA THR A 250 -3.60 14.66 8.75
C THR A 250 -2.42 15.64 8.79
N TYR A 251 -2.39 16.63 7.91
CA TYR A 251 -1.39 17.69 7.94
C TYR A 251 -1.60 18.67 9.10
N ILE A 252 -2.86 18.93 9.48
CA ILE A 252 -3.17 19.73 10.67
C ILE A 252 -2.60 19.00 11.91
N PHE A 253 -2.88 17.70 12.06
CA PHE A 253 -2.34 16.90 13.16
C PHE A 253 -0.81 16.83 13.16
N HIS A 254 -0.19 16.74 11.98
CA HIS A 254 1.27 16.80 11.85
C HIS A 254 1.86 18.08 12.46
N PHE A 255 1.31 19.25 12.11
CA PHE A 255 1.78 20.51 12.67
C PHE A 255 1.47 20.70 14.15
N LEU A 256 0.35 20.17 14.62
CA LEU A 256 0.00 20.21 16.05
C LEU A 256 0.91 19.30 16.89
N ALA A 257 1.36 18.18 16.32
CA ALA A 257 2.26 17.25 17.00
C ALA A 257 3.72 17.72 17.04
N LEU A 258 4.15 18.63 16.15
CA LEU A 258 5.55 19.02 15.96
C LEU A 258 5.77 20.54 16.13
N PRO A 259 5.60 21.09 17.34
CA PRO A 259 5.75 22.53 17.59
C PRO A 259 7.23 23.00 17.73
N PHE A 260 8.19 22.07 17.92
CA PHE A 260 9.57 22.43 18.21
C PHE A 260 10.47 22.40 16.97
N ILE A 261 11.55 23.20 17.03
CA ILE A 261 12.63 23.20 16.05
C ILE A 261 13.23 21.79 16.01
N GLY A 262 13.37 21.23 14.82
CA GLY A 262 13.93 19.91 14.60
C GLY A 262 14.91 19.84 13.41
N PRO A 263 15.36 18.64 13.03
CA PRO A 263 16.46 18.44 12.08
C PRO A 263 16.22 19.06 10.71
N SER A 264 14.97 19.08 10.23
CA SER A 264 14.63 19.60 8.90
C SER A 264 14.38 21.12 8.86
N THR A 265 14.33 21.79 10.00
CA THR A 265 13.98 23.21 10.08
C THR A 265 14.87 24.11 9.22
N PRO A 266 16.22 23.94 9.18
CA PRO A 266 17.08 24.78 8.37
C PRO A 266 16.86 24.68 6.84
N PHE A 267 16.30 23.57 6.39
CA PHE A 267 16.12 23.23 4.98
C PHE A 267 14.67 23.43 4.49
N THR A 268 13.76 23.80 5.38
CA THR A 268 12.33 23.98 5.07
C THR A 268 12.01 25.47 4.88
N HIS A 269 11.03 25.76 4.03
CA HIS A 269 10.56 27.13 3.77
C HIS A 269 10.17 27.84 5.07
N ILE A 270 10.55 29.12 5.16
CA ILE A 270 10.36 29.92 6.35
C ILE A 270 8.88 30.13 6.70
N GLU A 271 8.01 30.24 5.69
CA GLU A 271 6.56 30.39 5.89
C GLU A 271 5.95 29.16 6.58
N VAL A 272 6.60 28.00 6.44
CA VAL A 272 6.20 26.77 7.10
C VAL A 272 6.78 26.66 8.51
N THR A 273 8.02 27.16 8.72
CA THR A 273 8.78 26.96 9.97
C THR A 273 8.75 28.14 10.93
N SER A 274 8.20 29.30 10.52
CA SER A 274 8.17 30.54 11.34
C SER A 274 7.43 30.41 12.68
N PHE A 275 6.55 29.42 12.83
CA PHE A 275 5.81 29.15 14.07
C PHE A 275 6.57 28.28 15.07
N LEU A 276 7.66 27.62 14.66
CA LEU A 276 8.41 26.70 15.50
C LEU A 276 9.12 27.44 16.63
N VAL A 277 9.13 26.82 17.80
CA VAL A 277 9.80 27.34 19.01
C VAL A 277 10.97 26.45 19.38
N LYS A 278 11.96 27.01 20.08
CA LYS A 278 13.05 26.23 20.64
C LYS A 278 12.56 25.43 21.86
N LYS A 279 12.88 24.15 21.95
CA LYS A 279 12.55 23.31 23.12
C LYS A 279 13.09 23.96 24.41
N GLY A 280 12.24 24.14 25.38
CA GLY A 280 12.58 24.86 26.65
C GLY A 280 12.56 26.40 26.56
N ASN A 281 12.19 27.00 25.43
CA ASN A 281 12.08 28.44 25.27
C ASN A 281 10.83 28.76 24.42
N SER A 282 9.98 29.68 24.90
CA SER A 282 8.77 30.08 24.19
C SER A 282 9.01 31.08 23.05
N SER A 283 10.26 31.45 22.76
CA SER A 283 10.56 32.38 21.66
C SER A 283 10.42 31.70 20.30
N LEU A 284 9.75 32.38 19.36
CA LEU A 284 9.66 31.94 17.96
C LEU A 284 11.04 31.92 17.30
N LEU A 285 11.25 30.99 16.39
CA LEU A 285 12.50 30.86 15.60
C LEU A 285 12.85 32.18 14.88
N ARG A 286 11.85 32.87 14.36
CA ARG A 286 11.98 34.15 13.65
C ARG A 286 10.86 35.12 14.04
N PRO A 287 11.00 35.83 15.15
CA PRO A 287 9.94 36.68 15.72
C PRO A 287 9.54 37.87 14.81
N ARG A 288 10.28 38.16 13.72
CA ARG A 288 9.98 39.23 12.77
C ARG A 288 9.03 38.83 11.64
N ILE A 289 8.63 37.58 11.58
CA ILE A 289 7.70 37.05 10.54
C ILE A 289 6.50 36.48 11.27
N ASP A 290 5.35 37.09 11.06
CA ASP A 290 4.10 36.55 11.56
C ASP A 290 3.83 35.19 10.91
N PRO A 291 3.66 34.11 11.71
CA PRO A 291 3.40 32.78 11.15
C PRO A 291 2.07 32.79 10.40
N PRO A 292 1.99 32.22 9.18
CA PRO A 292 0.72 32.07 8.50
C PRO A 292 -0.28 31.28 9.33
N ASN A 293 -1.57 31.55 9.12
CA ASN A 293 -2.62 30.74 9.74
C ASN A 293 -2.36 29.24 9.46
N LEU A 294 -2.66 28.38 10.45
CA LEU A 294 -2.46 26.94 10.38
C LEU A 294 -3.04 26.32 9.08
N LEU A 295 -4.22 26.77 8.66
CA LEU A 295 -4.86 26.26 7.44
C LEU A 295 -4.07 26.63 6.18
N ILE A 296 -3.60 27.87 6.07
CA ILE A 296 -2.77 28.32 4.93
C ILE A 296 -1.44 27.58 4.93
N ARG A 297 -0.81 27.43 6.08
CA ARG A 297 0.47 26.75 6.27
C ARG A 297 0.39 25.28 5.86
N THR A 298 -0.68 24.58 6.22
CA THR A 298 -0.88 23.18 5.80
C THR A 298 -1.05 23.05 4.29
N LEU A 299 -1.80 23.94 3.64
CA LEU A 299 -1.95 23.95 2.18
C LEU A 299 -0.62 24.24 1.48
N LEU A 300 0.15 25.20 1.97
CA LEU A 300 1.49 25.49 1.47
C LEU A 300 2.43 24.29 1.62
N TYR A 301 2.40 23.63 2.77
CA TYR A 301 3.22 22.44 3.01
C TYR A 301 2.85 21.27 2.11
N ILE A 302 1.55 21.01 1.86
CA ILE A 302 1.08 20.04 0.87
C ILE A 302 1.68 20.34 -0.51
N TYR A 303 1.66 21.59 -0.94
CA TYR A 303 2.25 21.99 -2.22
C TYR A 303 3.78 21.77 -2.25
N ILE A 304 4.49 22.15 -1.19
CA ILE A 304 5.95 22.00 -1.09
C ILE A 304 6.35 20.52 -1.11
N THR A 305 5.69 19.69 -0.34
CA THR A 305 5.98 18.23 -0.27
C THR A 305 5.67 17.54 -1.59
N HIS A 306 4.54 17.88 -2.24
CA HIS A 306 4.21 17.35 -3.56
C HIS A 306 5.24 17.75 -4.60
N ARG A 307 5.62 19.04 -4.66
CA ARG A 307 6.65 19.53 -5.57
C ARG A 307 8.01 18.90 -5.32
N GLY A 308 8.39 18.70 -4.05
CA GLY A 308 9.62 17.99 -3.66
C GLY A 308 9.59 16.52 -4.15
N ASN A 309 8.49 15.83 -3.94
CA ASN A 309 8.29 14.45 -4.38
C ASN A 309 8.44 14.30 -5.91
N MET A 310 7.88 15.22 -6.70
CA MET A 310 7.95 15.18 -8.18
C MET A 310 9.36 15.48 -8.74
N ARG A 311 10.26 16.06 -7.92
CA ARG A 311 11.63 16.42 -8.32
C ARG A 311 12.69 15.38 -8.01
N LEU A 312 12.32 14.24 -7.41
CA LEU A 312 13.24 13.13 -7.10
C LEU A 312 13.65 12.36 -8.37
N GLY A 313 14.44 12.95 -9.23
CA GLY A 313 14.84 12.42 -10.54
C GLY A 313 16.29 11.93 -10.63
N TYR A 314 16.90 11.51 -9.51
CA TYR A 314 18.27 10.98 -9.53
C TYR A 314 18.29 9.49 -9.86
N PHE A 315 19.37 9.05 -10.48
CA PHE A 315 19.60 7.64 -10.78
C PHE A 315 19.75 6.80 -9.49
N HIS A 316 19.10 5.65 -9.46
CA HIS A 316 19.24 4.68 -8.39
C HIS A 316 19.36 3.26 -8.97
N GLU A 317 20.27 2.44 -8.46
CA GLU A 317 20.54 1.07 -8.96
C GLU A 317 19.32 0.14 -8.93
N SER A 318 18.41 0.33 -7.97
CA SER A 318 17.19 -0.44 -7.82
C SER A 318 15.98 0.20 -8.50
N GLN A 319 16.18 1.27 -9.30
CA GLN A 319 15.06 1.85 -10.06
C GLN A 319 14.56 0.88 -11.12
N SER A 320 13.27 0.95 -11.41
CA SER A 320 12.65 0.15 -12.43
C SER A 320 11.56 0.92 -13.16
N HIS A 321 11.35 0.61 -14.43
CA HIS A 321 10.32 1.24 -15.25
C HIS A 321 9.00 0.46 -15.15
N PRO A 322 7.82 1.11 -15.26
CA PRO A 322 6.53 0.45 -15.19
C PRO A 322 6.36 -0.76 -16.13
N ASP A 323 6.95 -0.73 -17.34
CA ASP A 323 6.90 -1.84 -18.31
C ASP A 323 7.35 -3.18 -17.73
N ASN A 324 8.29 -3.12 -16.79
CA ASN A 324 8.89 -4.32 -16.21
C ASN A 324 8.07 -4.92 -15.06
N TRP A 325 7.10 -4.17 -14.50
CA TRP A 325 6.44 -4.57 -13.27
C TRP A 325 5.47 -5.75 -13.45
N PRO A 326 4.54 -5.74 -14.42
CA PRO A 326 3.55 -6.82 -14.52
C PRO A 326 4.14 -8.21 -14.73
N LEU A 327 5.31 -8.30 -15.38
CA LEU A 327 5.98 -9.56 -15.69
C LEU A 327 7.25 -9.80 -14.86
N MET A 328 7.55 -8.93 -13.89
CA MET A 328 8.73 -9.07 -13.03
C MET A 328 10.06 -9.14 -13.80
N THR A 329 10.18 -8.46 -14.93
CA THR A 329 11.40 -8.44 -15.76
C THR A 329 12.40 -7.35 -15.35
N GLY A 330 12.07 -6.56 -14.34
CA GLY A 330 12.91 -5.48 -13.81
C GLY A 330 13.64 -5.85 -12.53
N VAL A 331 14.39 -4.87 -12.03
CA VAL A 331 15.20 -5.01 -10.82
C VAL A 331 14.29 -4.98 -9.58
N GLY A 332 14.43 -5.97 -8.69
CA GLY A 332 13.89 -5.90 -7.33
C GLY A 332 14.64 -4.85 -6.50
N VAL A 333 13.96 -4.28 -5.51
CA VAL A 333 14.58 -3.29 -4.63
C VAL A 333 15.41 -4.00 -3.57
N PHE A 334 16.67 -3.62 -3.51
CA PHE A 334 17.58 -4.13 -2.50
C PHE A 334 17.38 -3.40 -1.18
N PHE A 335 17.12 -4.15 -0.11
CA PHE A 335 16.82 -3.60 1.20
C PHE A 335 17.96 -3.72 2.21
N TYR A 336 18.70 -4.83 2.18
CA TYR A 336 19.66 -5.10 3.22
C TYR A 336 20.69 -6.16 2.80
N HIS A 337 21.94 -5.98 3.23
CA HIS A 337 23.01 -6.96 3.10
C HIS A 337 23.94 -6.94 4.32
N ASN A 338 24.19 -8.08 4.91
CA ASN A 338 25.19 -8.26 5.94
C ASN A 338 25.61 -9.74 6.06
N CYS A 339 26.91 -10.02 6.11
CA CYS A 339 27.49 -11.35 6.35
C CYS A 339 26.86 -12.47 5.48
N GLY A 340 26.72 -12.25 4.17
CA GLY A 340 26.16 -13.23 3.23
C GLY A 340 24.65 -13.45 3.32
N ARG A 341 23.94 -12.57 4.03
CA ARG A 341 22.46 -12.53 4.08
C ARG A 341 21.97 -11.29 3.37
N GLU A 342 20.96 -11.44 2.55
CA GLU A 342 20.38 -10.36 1.78
C GLU A 342 18.87 -10.29 2.02
N LEU A 343 18.32 -9.08 1.93
CA LEU A 343 16.88 -8.84 1.90
C LEU A 343 16.53 -8.02 0.67
N HIS A 344 15.57 -8.51 -0.09
CA HIS A 344 15.11 -7.89 -1.32
C HIS A 344 13.59 -7.71 -1.30
N CYS A 345 13.12 -6.58 -1.76
CA CYS A 345 11.72 -6.38 -2.14
C CYS A 345 11.57 -6.89 -3.59
N LEU A 346 11.16 -8.15 -3.69
CA LEU A 346 10.98 -8.88 -4.93
C LEU A 346 9.67 -9.67 -4.88
N GLY A 347 8.88 -9.62 -5.96
CA GLY A 347 7.57 -10.23 -6.02
C GLY A 347 7.58 -11.75 -6.21
N ASN A 348 6.48 -12.39 -5.84
CA ASN A 348 6.20 -13.75 -6.25
C ASN A 348 5.80 -13.76 -7.72
N ILE A 349 6.66 -14.30 -8.58
CA ILE A 349 6.49 -14.21 -10.04
C ILE A 349 5.16 -14.78 -10.52
N PHE A 350 4.72 -15.89 -9.93
CA PHE A 350 3.42 -16.47 -10.28
C PHE A 350 2.27 -15.58 -9.85
N CYS A 351 2.39 -14.90 -8.71
CA CYS A 351 1.39 -13.94 -8.27
C CYS A 351 1.28 -12.76 -9.24
N TYR A 352 2.40 -12.23 -9.71
CA TYR A 352 2.45 -11.16 -10.71
C TYR A 352 1.80 -11.60 -12.04
N TYR A 353 2.13 -12.78 -12.53
CA TYR A 353 1.52 -13.31 -13.76
C TYR A 353 0.02 -13.56 -13.60
N PHE A 354 -0.40 -14.11 -12.47
CA PHE A 354 -1.82 -14.32 -12.21
C PHE A 354 -2.57 -12.99 -12.10
N ALA A 355 -2.00 -12.00 -11.43
CA ALA A 355 -2.58 -10.66 -11.35
C ALA A 355 -2.71 -10.00 -12.74
N PHE A 356 -1.69 -10.14 -13.59
CA PHE A 356 -1.72 -9.61 -14.95
C PHE A 356 -2.72 -10.35 -15.84
N ILE A 357 -2.79 -11.69 -15.76
CA ILE A 357 -3.84 -12.48 -16.41
C ILE A 357 -5.23 -12.05 -15.93
N GLY A 358 -5.39 -11.84 -14.63
CA GLY A 358 -6.62 -11.32 -14.04
C GLY A 358 -7.04 -9.98 -14.65
N TYR A 359 -6.12 -9.02 -14.70
CA TYR A 359 -6.35 -7.73 -15.32
C TYR A 359 -6.75 -7.85 -16.81
N LEU A 360 -5.94 -8.56 -17.61
CA LEU A 360 -6.21 -8.74 -19.04
C LEU A 360 -7.55 -9.42 -19.29
N SER A 361 -7.87 -10.47 -18.54
CA SER A 361 -9.15 -11.17 -18.65
C SER A 361 -10.35 -10.24 -18.37
N CYS A 362 -10.20 -9.34 -17.39
CA CYS A 362 -11.22 -8.34 -17.08
C CYS A 362 -11.40 -7.31 -18.21
N CYS A 363 -10.30 -6.91 -18.87
CA CYS A 363 -10.39 -6.01 -20.04
C CYS A 363 -11.17 -6.63 -21.20
N PHE A 364 -11.17 -7.95 -21.36
CA PHE A 364 -11.85 -8.66 -22.45
C PHE A 364 -13.21 -9.27 -22.06
N ALA A 365 -13.73 -8.97 -20.87
CA ALA A 365 -14.98 -9.56 -20.36
C ALA A 365 -16.27 -8.86 -20.84
N PHE A 366 -16.23 -7.93 -21.80
CA PHE A 366 -17.37 -7.10 -22.20
C PHE A 366 -18.57 -7.89 -22.79
N LYS A 367 -18.39 -9.14 -23.21
CA LYS A 367 -19.48 -10.05 -23.67
C LYS A 367 -19.94 -11.00 -22.55
N LYS A 368 -19.35 -10.95 -21.36
CA LYS A 368 -19.70 -11.85 -20.26
C LYS A 368 -20.81 -11.25 -19.39
N PRO A 369 -21.62 -12.07 -18.71
CA PRO A 369 -22.62 -11.57 -17.76
C PRO A 369 -22.04 -10.65 -16.70
N GLN A 370 -20.83 -10.95 -16.21
CA GLN A 370 -20.10 -10.23 -15.16
C GLN A 370 -19.25 -9.06 -15.71
N LYS A 371 -19.62 -8.50 -16.86
CA LYS A 371 -18.86 -7.43 -17.54
C LYS A 371 -18.61 -6.20 -16.67
N TRP A 372 -19.56 -5.84 -15.80
CA TRP A 372 -19.42 -4.67 -14.94
C TRP A 372 -18.45 -4.91 -13.78
N GLU A 373 -18.52 -6.09 -13.17
CA GLU A 373 -17.58 -6.54 -12.14
C GLU A 373 -16.15 -6.58 -12.67
N ALA A 374 -15.98 -7.14 -13.86
CA ALA A 374 -14.69 -7.15 -14.56
C ALA A 374 -14.21 -5.73 -14.90
N LEU A 375 -15.11 -4.86 -15.38
CA LEU A 375 -14.76 -3.49 -15.75
C LEU A 375 -14.33 -2.65 -14.54
N PHE A 376 -14.93 -2.84 -13.34
CA PHE A 376 -14.46 -2.19 -12.12
C PHE A 376 -13.01 -2.57 -11.79
N ILE A 377 -12.65 -3.84 -11.95
CA ILE A 377 -11.28 -4.32 -11.75
C ILE A 377 -10.35 -3.69 -12.79
N ALA A 378 -10.73 -3.73 -14.07
CA ALA A 378 -9.94 -3.19 -15.17
C ALA A 378 -9.68 -1.68 -14.99
N VAL A 379 -10.69 -0.90 -14.61
CA VAL A 379 -10.56 0.54 -14.33
C VAL A 379 -9.67 0.78 -13.12
N GLY A 380 -9.93 0.10 -12.00
CA GLY A 380 -9.13 0.24 -10.79
C GLY A 380 -7.65 -0.05 -11.02
N TYR A 381 -7.34 -1.14 -11.70
CA TYR A 381 -5.98 -1.48 -12.08
C TYR A 381 -5.36 -0.42 -13.00
N SER A 382 -6.06 -0.06 -14.08
CA SER A 382 -5.54 0.86 -15.09
C SER A 382 -5.19 2.23 -14.50
N PHE A 383 -6.08 2.82 -13.71
CA PHE A 383 -5.84 4.15 -13.12
C PHE A 383 -4.89 4.13 -11.92
N SER A 384 -4.63 2.97 -11.33
CA SER A 384 -3.57 2.80 -10.34
C SER A 384 -2.20 2.48 -10.97
N TYR A 385 -2.13 2.07 -12.25
CA TYR A 385 -0.91 1.66 -12.93
C TYR A 385 -0.41 2.65 -13.97
N PHE A 386 -1.24 3.01 -14.98
CA PHE A 386 -0.79 3.82 -16.10
C PHE A 386 -0.31 5.24 -15.75
N PRO A 387 -0.79 5.91 -14.68
CA PRO A 387 -0.25 7.20 -14.30
C PRO A 387 1.26 7.19 -14.03
N PHE A 388 1.86 6.04 -13.66
CA PHE A 388 3.31 5.95 -13.44
C PHE A 388 4.15 6.24 -14.67
N TYR A 389 3.61 6.08 -15.89
CA TYR A 389 4.29 6.47 -17.12
C TYR A 389 4.43 8.00 -17.28
N LEU A 390 3.63 8.77 -16.55
CA LEU A 390 3.63 10.24 -16.59
C LEU A 390 4.41 10.87 -15.43
N ILE A 391 4.88 10.07 -14.47
CA ILE A 391 5.58 10.56 -13.27
C ILE A 391 7.08 10.72 -13.57
N PRO A 392 7.63 11.95 -13.55
CA PRO A 392 9.00 12.22 -13.96
C PRO A 392 10.03 12.02 -12.84
N ARG A 393 9.85 11.01 -11.98
CA ARG A 393 10.75 10.70 -10.85
C ARG A 393 11.27 9.28 -10.90
N THR A 394 12.30 8.99 -10.11
CA THR A 394 12.78 7.63 -9.88
C THR A 394 11.66 6.76 -9.33
N LEU A 395 11.39 5.64 -10.01
CA LEU A 395 10.34 4.67 -9.67
C LEU A 395 10.95 3.32 -9.29
N TYR A 396 10.20 2.55 -8.52
CA TYR A 396 10.61 1.25 -8.01
C TYR A 396 9.47 0.24 -8.12
N LEU A 397 9.81 -1.05 -8.08
CA LEU A 397 8.85 -2.15 -8.19
C LEU A 397 7.68 -2.05 -7.21
N TYR A 398 7.92 -1.62 -5.97
CA TYR A 398 6.87 -1.53 -4.95
C TYR A 398 5.77 -0.50 -5.26
N HIS A 399 6.00 0.44 -6.19
CA HIS A 399 4.91 1.32 -6.65
C HIS A 399 3.79 0.55 -7.37
N TYR A 400 4.06 -0.66 -7.82
CA TYR A 400 3.08 -1.53 -8.46
C TYR A 400 2.15 -2.26 -7.47
N CYS A 401 2.35 -2.18 -6.16
CA CYS A 401 1.60 -2.98 -5.18
C CYS A 401 0.09 -2.72 -5.20
N ILE A 402 -0.38 -1.47 -5.42
CA ILE A 402 -1.82 -1.18 -5.52
C ILE A 402 -2.43 -1.83 -6.77
N PRO A 403 -1.91 -1.63 -8.00
CA PRO A 403 -2.37 -2.37 -9.18
C PRO A 403 -2.28 -3.89 -9.00
N LEU A 404 -1.21 -4.39 -8.38
CA LEU A 404 -1.02 -5.81 -8.11
C LEU A 404 -2.15 -6.40 -7.27
N MET A 405 -2.53 -5.74 -6.17
CA MET A 405 -3.65 -6.19 -5.33
C MET A 405 -4.97 -6.23 -6.10
N ILE A 406 -5.24 -5.23 -6.94
CA ILE A 406 -6.44 -5.21 -7.80
C ILE A 406 -6.36 -6.32 -8.85
N GLY A 407 -5.19 -6.57 -9.43
CA GLY A 407 -4.95 -7.67 -10.35
C GLY A 407 -5.15 -9.05 -9.71
N ILE A 408 -4.75 -9.22 -8.43
CA ILE A 408 -5.02 -10.44 -7.64
C ILE A 408 -6.52 -10.67 -7.48
N VAL A 409 -7.30 -9.60 -7.19
CA VAL A 409 -8.78 -9.67 -7.18
C VAL A 409 -9.29 -10.05 -8.57
N GLY A 410 -8.69 -9.52 -9.64
CA GLY A 410 -8.98 -9.85 -11.03
C GLY A 410 -8.72 -11.31 -11.38
N TYR A 411 -7.68 -11.92 -10.80
CA TYR A 411 -7.44 -13.35 -10.98
C TYR A 411 -8.55 -14.21 -10.39
N GLY A 412 -9.08 -13.84 -9.23
CA GLY A 412 -10.29 -14.48 -8.70
C GLY A 412 -11.49 -14.37 -9.67
N ALA A 413 -11.70 -13.19 -10.25
CA ALA A 413 -12.75 -13.01 -11.26
C ALA A 413 -12.49 -13.86 -12.52
N PHE A 414 -11.25 -13.93 -13.00
CA PHE A 414 -10.86 -14.81 -14.13
C PHE A 414 -11.27 -16.25 -13.91
N LEU A 415 -11.02 -16.82 -12.73
CA LEU A 415 -11.35 -18.22 -12.41
C LEU A 415 -12.84 -18.51 -12.56
N ASP A 416 -13.72 -17.56 -12.22
CA ASP A 416 -15.17 -17.75 -12.30
C ASP A 416 -15.76 -17.38 -13.66
N ILE A 417 -15.18 -16.40 -14.34
CA ILE A 417 -15.71 -15.91 -15.63
C ILE A 417 -15.35 -16.85 -16.79
N TYR A 418 -14.17 -17.46 -16.74
CA TYR A 418 -13.61 -18.16 -17.90
C TYR A 418 -13.45 -19.66 -17.73
N LEU A 419 -13.39 -20.18 -16.49
CA LEU A 419 -13.10 -21.58 -16.27
C LEU A 419 -14.34 -22.39 -15.88
N PRO A 420 -14.64 -23.52 -16.55
CA PRO A 420 -15.67 -24.44 -16.13
C PRO A 420 -15.27 -25.11 -14.80
N PRO A 421 -16.24 -25.60 -13.98
CA PRO A 421 -16.00 -26.02 -12.59
C PRO A 421 -14.87 -27.02 -12.40
N LYS A 422 -14.75 -28.03 -13.28
CA LYS A 422 -13.69 -29.05 -13.19
C LYS A 422 -12.29 -28.46 -13.44
N THR A 423 -12.14 -27.70 -14.51
CA THR A 423 -10.88 -27.02 -14.87
C THR A 423 -10.50 -26.00 -13.83
N LYS A 424 -11.47 -25.24 -13.32
CA LYS A 424 -11.28 -24.25 -12.24
C LYS A 424 -10.65 -24.91 -11.01
N GLY A 425 -11.16 -26.04 -10.54
CA GLY A 425 -10.61 -26.77 -9.39
C GLY A 425 -9.13 -27.14 -9.57
N ILE A 426 -8.77 -27.66 -10.75
CA ILE A 426 -7.38 -28.02 -11.09
C ILE A 426 -6.50 -26.76 -11.09
N VAL A 427 -6.94 -25.70 -11.77
CA VAL A 427 -6.18 -24.44 -11.86
C VAL A 427 -5.97 -23.82 -10.48
N ILE A 428 -6.97 -23.84 -9.59
CA ILE A 428 -6.84 -23.35 -8.22
C ILE A 428 -5.74 -24.11 -7.46
N VAL A 429 -5.77 -25.45 -7.50
CA VAL A 429 -4.76 -26.27 -6.80
C VAL A 429 -3.36 -25.99 -7.34
N LEU A 430 -3.19 -25.97 -8.67
CA LEU A 430 -1.91 -25.66 -9.30
C LEU A 430 -1.43 -24.24 -8.96
N SER A 431 -2.33 -23.25 -8.99
CA SER A 431 -1.99 -21.87 -8.64
C SER A 431 -1.48 -21.75 -7.20
N ILE A 432 -2.19 -22.35 -6.25
CA ILE A 432 -1.78 -22.35 -4.84
C ILE A 432 -0.43 -23.06 -4.69
N ALA A 433 -0.23 -24.19 -5.31
CA ALA A 433 1.04 -24.93 -5.26
C ALA A 433 2.22 -24.10 -5.80
N LEU A 434 2.05 -23.41 -6.93
CA LEU A 434 3.06 -22.53 -7.53
C LEU A 434 3.37 -21.33 -6.64
N LEU A 435 2.33 -20.68 -6.07
CA LEU A 435 2.48 -19.54 -5.15
C LEU A 435 3.28 -19.92 -3.90
N VAL A 436 2.93 -21.05 -3.28
CA VAL A 436 3.60 -21.54 -2.07
C VAL A 436 5.02 -22.00 -2.38
N TYR A 437 5.22 -22.68 -3.50
CA TYR A 437 6.55 -23.13 -3.95
C TYR A 437 7.49 -21.96 -4.16
N PHE A 438 7.06 -20.95 -4.90
CA PHE A 438 7.91 -19.80 -5.18
C PHE A 438 8.18 -18.95 -3.93
N TYR A 439 7.17 -18.74 -3.08
CA TYR A 439 7.38 -18.12 -1.77
C TYR A 439 8.43 -18.87 -0.94
N TRP A 440 8.34 -20.21 -0.87
CA TRP A 440 9.33 -21.04 -0.18
C TRP A 440 10.73 -20.85 -0.77
N LEU A 441 10.83 -20.85 -2.11
CA LEU A 441 12.09 -20.71 -2.84
C LEU A 441 12.80 -19.38 -2.50
N ILE A 442 12.09 -18.25 -2.55
CA ILE A 442 12.68 -16.92 -2.34
C ILE A 442 12.57 -16.42 -0.89
N SER A 443 12.00 -17.21 0.01
CA SER A 443 11.85 -16.83 1.43
C SER A 443 13.17 -16.41 2.11
N PRO A 444 14.36 -16.95 1.77
CA PRO A 444 15.62 -16.45 2.32
C PRO A 444 15.85 -14.96 2.04
N LEU A 445 15.45 -14.47 0.87
CA LEU A 445 15.57 -13.06 0.48
C LEU A 445 14.50 -12.14 1.14
N ILE A 446 13.43 -12.72 1.68
CA ILE A 446 12.39 -11.97 2.38
C ILE A 446 12.69 -11.83 3.87
N TYR A 447 13.38 -12.83 4.44
CA TYR A 447 13.64 -12.91 5.87
C TYR A 447 15.13 -12.76 6.22
N ALA A 448 15.99 -12.34 5.28
CA ALA A 448 17.43 -12.24 5.43
C ALA A 448 18.05 -13.55 6.00
N LEU A 449 17.62 -14.70 5.51
CA LEU A 449 18.17 -16.01 5.88
C LEU A 449 19.36 -16.35 4.97
N PRO A 450 20.21 -17.32 5.35
CA PRO A 450 21.27 -17.80 4.47
C PRO A 450 20.71 -18.30 3.13
N LEU A 451 21.33 -17.90 2.03
CA LEU A 451 20.93 -18.32 0.67
C LEU A 451 21.20 -19.84 0.52
N ARG A 452 20.22 -20.56 -0.05
CA ARG A 452 20.26 -22.02 -0.18
C ARG A 452 20.92 -22.43 -1.50
N ASP A 453 20.28 -22.09 -2.60
CA ASP A 453 20.74 -22.41 -3.96
C ASP A 453 20.44 -21.19 -4.84
N GLU A 454 21.41 -20.33 -4.97
CA GLU A 454 21.28 -19.07 -5.70
C GLU A 454 20.84 -19.30 -7.15
N ARG A 455 21.31 -20.40 -7.79
CA ARG A 455 21.01 -20.67 -9.19
C ARG A 455 19.53 -20.89 -9.45
N LYS A 456 18.78 -21.45 -8.50
CA LYS A 456 17.34 -21.67 -8.62
C LYS A 456 16.51 -20.43 -8.39
N MET A 457 17.09 -19.41 -7.76
CA MET A 457 16.41 -18.15 -7.46
C MET A 457 16.41 -17.18 -8.65
N PHE A 458 17.29 -17.39 -9.64
CA PHE A 458 17.35 -16.51 -10.81
C PHE A 458 16.25 -16.84 -11.79
N TRP A 459 15.32 -15.91 -11.97
CA TRP A 459 14.31 -15.94 -13.02
C TRP A 459 14.66 -14.98 -14.15
N ASP A 460 15.25 -13.84 -13.84
CA ASP A 460 15.69 -12.82 -14.76
C ASP A 460 17.17 -12.47 -14.50
N SER A 461 17.91 -12.16 -15.55
CA SER A 461 19.30 -11.69 -15.45
C SER A 461 19.45 -10.34 -14.73
N ALA A 462 18.38 -9.55 -14.66
CA ALA A 462 18.33 -8.30 -13.91
C ALA A 462 18.30 -8.52 -12.38
N TRP A 463 17.89 -9.72 -11.92
CA TRP A 463 17.89 -10.06 -10.51
C TRP A 463 19.33 -10.37 -10.06
N ARG A 464 19.86 -9.51 -9.18
CA ARG A 464 21.26 -9.56 -8.74
C ARG A 464 21.32 -9.95 -7.28
N PHE A 465 21.64 -11.21 -6.97
CA PHE A 465 21.83 -11.71 -5.63
C PHE A 465 23.22 -12.34 -5.44
N GLY A 466 23.69 -12.42 -4.21
CA GLY A 466 24.85 -13.18 -3.79
C GLY A 466 26.12 -12.89 -4.58
N ASP A 467 26.76 -13.92 -5.06
CA ASP A 467 28.07 -13.88 -5.72
C ASP A 467 28.20 -12.97 -6.95
N LYS A 468 27.10 -12.71 -7.68
CA LYS A 468 27.11 -11.76 -8.83
C LYS A 468 27.40 -10.33 -8.37
N ARG A 469 26.86 -9.95 -7.23
CA ARG A 469 27.10 -8.63 -6.65
C ARG A 469 28.54 -8.51 -6.16
N HIS A 470 29.04 -9.53 -5.49
CA HIS A 470 30.45 -9.59 -5.03
C HIS A 470 31.46 -9.53 -6.19
N ARG A 471 31.15 -10.12 -7.36
CA ARG A 471 31.95 -10.02 -8.57
C ARG A 471 31.90 -8.63 -9.20
N LEU A 472 30.74 -7.95 -9.17
CA LEU A 472 30.61 -6.58 -9.66
C LEU A 472 31.36 -5.61 -8.77
N GLU A 473 31.23 -5.72 -7.44
CA GLU A 473 31.99 -4.90 -6.48
C GLU A 473 33.51 -5.11 -6.62
N LYS A 474 33.94 -6.35 -6.87
CA LYS A 474 35.37 -6.65 -7.15
C LYS A 474 35.85 -6.09 -8.50
N SER A 475 34.98 -6.06 -9.54
CA SER A 475 35.34 -5.47 -10.82
C SER A 475 35.42 -3.96 -10.75
N LEU A 476 34.45 -3.30 -10.08
CA LEU A 476 34.43 -1.85 -9.86
C LEU A 476 35.60 -1.37 -8.99
N ASN A 477 35.96 -2.14 -7.95
CA ASN A 477 37.13 -1.86 -7.11
C ASN A 477 38.47 -2.13 -7.81
N LYS A 478 38.51 -2.89 -8.92
CA LYS A 478 39.68 -3.07 -9.76
C LYS A 478 39.86 -1.96 -10.79
N GLU A 479 38.77 -1.37 -11.26
CA GLU A 479 38.78 -0.22 -12.20
C GLU A 479 39.07 1.11 -11.48
N SER A 480 38.88 1.16 -10.16
CA SER A 480 39.18 2.35 -9.32
C SER A 480 40.57 2.37 -8.71
N LYS A 481 41.41 1.38 -9.02
CA LYS A 481 42.87 1.31 -8.69
C LYS A 481 43.70 1.40 -9.96
#